data_7ffab7d894cf3574fd1cc24038f0a1c4
#
_entry.id   7ffab7d894cf3574fd1cc24038f0a1c4
#
_cell.length_a   1.000
_cell.length_b   1.000
_cell.length_c   1.000
_cell.angle_alpha   90.00
_cell.angle_beta   90.00
_cell.angle_gamma   90.00
#
_symmetry.space_group_name_H-M   'P 1'
#
loop_
_entity.id
_entity.type
_entity.pdbx_description
1 polymer ?
#
loop_
_entity_poly.entity_id
_entity_poly.type
_entity_poly.pdbx_seq_one_letter_code
_entity_poly.pdbx_strand_id
1 'polypeptide(L)'
;MKKTIIVAVAALALAHVASAQTNLQMFYDFGRGYATTTLEGFYADNWGDTFFFIDHYYATKADRENTGAGTAINGSYFEIERNLNFWKDSPLADLSLHVEYDGATWGAGVACVGVNYFMHSDDFKNIYNVAVMYDHHIGYGSASVPVKFTGVWGMQDIFGVEGLRFSGFIDIWGLDSQFANPDDILHPYETNLTILSEPQIWYNVGKHIGVENLNVGGEVELSLNFAGNHGFMCNPCIGTKWVF
;
A
#
# COMPACT_ATOMS: atom_id res chain seq x y z
N MET A 1 22.21 31.16 -18.38
CA MET A 1 22.15 31.39 -16.95
C MET A 1 20.79 31.05 -16.29
N LYS A 2 19.63 31.29 -16.95
CA LYS A 2 18.31 30.96 -16.32
C LYS A 2 18.01 29.46 -16.19
N LYS A 3 18.54 28.60 -17.07
CA LYS A 3 18.33 27.14 -17.01
C LYS A 3 19.09 26.44 -15.87
N THR A 4 20.26 26.98 -15.48
CA THR A 4 21.09 26.43 -14.39
C THR A 4 20.50 26.71 -13.01
N ILE A 5 19.72 27.79 -12.86
CA ILE A 5 19.06 28.13 -11.59
C ILE A 5 17.82 27.26 -11.37
N ILE A 6 17.11 26.87 -12.44
CA ILE A 6 15.92 26.00 -12.36
C ILE A 6 16.33 24.58 -11.96
N VAL A 7 17.44 24.08 -12.50
CA VAL A 7 18.00 22.75 -12.13
C VAL A 7 18.48 22.76 -10.66
N ALA A 8 19.07 23.84 -10.19
CA ALA A 8 19.51 23.95 -8.79
C ALA A 8 18.33 24.05 -7.80
N VAL A 9 17.23 24.69 -8.18
CA VAL A 9 16.01 24.77 -7.36
C VAL A 9 15.27 23.42 -7.36
N ALA A 10 15.21 22.73 -8.50
CA ALA A 10 14.68 21.36 -8.57
C ALA A 10 15.54 20.36 -7.78
N ALA A 11 16.87 20.46 -7.85
CA ALA A 11 17.78 19.63 -7.06
C ALA A 11 17.69 19.93 -5.54
N LEU A 12 17.39 21.19 -5.15
CA LEU A 12 17.13 21.54 -3.75
C LEU A 12 15.75 21.08 -3.28
N ALA A 13 14.73 21.09 -4.13
CA ALA A 13 13.42 20.51 -3.83
C ALA A 13 13.52 18.98 -3.71
N LEU A 14 14.30 18.31 -4.58
CA LEU A 14 14.60 16.88 -4.50
C LEU A 14 15.44 16.53 -3.25
N ALA A 15 16.34 17.41 -2.81
CA ALA A 15 17.11 17.23 -1.58
C ALA A 15 16.25 17.34 -0.30
N HIS A 16 15.08 17.99 -0.37
CA HIS A 16 14.10 18.02 0.72
C HIS A 16 13.09 16.86 0.63
N VAL A 17 12.94 16.21 -0.53
CA VAL A 17 12.14 14.99 -0.73
C VAL A 17 12.94 13.71 -0.43
N ALA A 18 14.28 13.81 -0.38
CA ALA A 18 15.18 12.71 -0.01
C ALA A 18 15.23 12.43 1.51
N SER A 19 14.34 13.01 2.33
CA SER A 19 14.18 12.59 3.70
C SER A 19 13.30 11.34 3.72
N ALA A 20 13.84 10.27 4.24
CA ALA A 20 13.10 9.07 4.59
C ALA A 20 11.81 9.47 5.31
N GLN A 21 10.67 9.16 4.73
CA GLN A 21 9.38 9.31 5.40
C GLN A 21 9.01 7.97 5.99
N THR A 22 9.08 7.89 7.31
CA THR A 22 8.59 6.72 8.04
C THR A 22 7.38 7.15 8.85
N ASN A 23 6.37 6.33 8.91
CA ASN A 23 5.21 6.57 9.75
C ASN A 23 4.73 5.29 10.42
N LEU A 24 4.08 5.45 11.56
CA LEU A 24 3.38 4.39 12.28
C LEU A 24 1.89 4.71 12.28
N GLN A 25 1.10 3.77 11.81
CA GLN A 25 -0.34 3.86 11.78
C GLN A 25 -0.95 2.85 12.76
N MET A 26 -2.10 3.18 13.29
CA MET A 26 -2.91 2.27 14.09
C MET A 26 -4.35 2.40 13.62
N PHE A 27 -4.95 1.31 13.21
CA PHE A 27 -6.31 1.22 12.71
C PHE A 27 -7.18 0.34 13.61
N TYR A 28 -8.48 0.61 13.56
CA TYR A 28 -9.51 -0.31 13.99
C TYR A 28 -10.44 -0.61 12.82
N ASP A 29 -10.49 -1.88 12.43
CA ASP A 29 -11.33 -2.40 11.35
C ASP A 29 -12.72 -2.74 11.89
N PHE A 30 -13.74 -2.04 11.42
CA PHE A 30 -15.13 -2.27 11.83
C PHE A 30 -15.75 -3.49 11.14
N GLY A 31 -15.23 -3.89 9.97
CA GLY A 31 -15.73 -5.06 9.24
C GLY A 31 -15.29 -6.37 9.90
N ARG A 32 -14.04 -6.42 10.35
CA ARG A 32 -13.43 -7.62 10.93
C ARG A 32 -13.34 -7.60 12.47
N GLY A 33 -13.50 -6.43 13.09
CA GLY A 33 -13.53 -6.25 14.55
C GLY A 33 -12.17 -6.40 15.24
N TYR A 34 -11.06 -6.12 14.56
CA TYR A 34 -9.72 -6.12 15.15
C TYR A 34 -8.94 -4.83 14.88
N ALA A 35 -7.83 -4.67 15.58
CA ALA A 35 -6.88 -3.58 15.34
C ALA A 35 -5.71 -4.06 14.47
N THR A 36 -5.15 -3.13 13.69
CA THR A 36 -3.91 -3.31 12.92
C THR A 36 -2.95 -2.18 13.25
N THR A 37 -1.65 -2.47 13.29
CA THR A 37 -0.61 -1.45 13.24
C THR A 37 0.22 -1.63 11.99
N THR A 38 0.46 -0.53 11.28
CA THR A 38 1.25 -0.48 10.06
C THR A 38 2.47 0.41 10.28
N LEU A 39 3.66 -0.15 10.11
CA LEU A 39 4.89 0.62 9.95
C LEU A 39 5.18 0.75 8.46
N GLU A 40 5.18 1.98 7.97
CA GLU A 40 5.40 2.29 6.55
C GLU A 40 6.62 3.18 6.40
N GLY A 41 7.41 2.96 5.34
CA GLY A 41 8.56 3.78 5.02
C GLY A 41 8.76 3.97 3.51
N PHE A 42 9.19 5.18 3.15
CA PHE A 42 9.59 5.54 1.80
C PHE A 42 10.98 6.18 1.81
N TYR A 43 11.86 5.73 0.93
CA TYR A 43 13.24 6.20 0.80
C TYR A 43 13.60 6.37 -0.68
N ALA A 44 14.04 7.57 -1.05
CA ALA A 44 14.59 7.82 -2.38
C ALA A 44 16.12 7.90 -2.32
N ASP A 45 16.80 7.39 -3.36
CA ASP A 45 18.24 7.47 -3.52
C ASP A 45 18.65 7.78 -4.97
N ASN A 46 19.94 7.65 -5.28
CA ASN A 46 20.47 7.92 -6.62
C ASN A 46 20.02 6.92 -7.70
N TRP A 47 19.47 5.76 -7.30
CA TRP A 47 19.12 4.66 -8.17
C TRP A 47 17.60 4.50 -8.33
N GLY A 48 16.81 5.26 -7.55
CA GLY A 48 15.36 5.19 -7.53
C GLY A 48 14.80 5.36 -6.13
N ASP A 49 13.78 4.57 -5.79
CA ASP A 49 13.13 4.63 -4.48
C ASP A 49 12.79 3.24 -3.95
N THR A 50 12.64 3.16 -2.64
CA THR A 50 12.18 1.97 -1.92
C THR A 50 10.97 2.36 -1.10
N PHE A 51 9.90 1.60 -1.23
CA PHE A 51 8.76 1.64 -0.34
C PHE A 51 8.67 0.31 0.40
N PHE A 52 8.20 0.34 1.64
CA PHE A 52 7.86 -0.86 2.38
C PHE A 52 6.79 -0.56 3.41
N PHE A 53 6.02 -1.59 3.77
CA PHE A 53 5.23 -1.57 4.97
C PHE A 53 5.20 -2.94 5.65
N ILE A 54 4.85 -2.92 6.94
CA ILE A 54 4.67 -4.11 7.76
C ILE A 54 3.40 -3.92 8.57
N ASP A 55 2.47 -4.85 8.38
CA ASP A 55 1.24 -4.93 9.16
C ASP A 55 1.34 -5.96 10.28
N HIS A 56 0.81 -5.60 11.43
CA HIS A 56 0.56 -6.51 12.52
C HIS A 56 -0.93 -6.53 12.84
N TYR A 57 -1.56 -7.68 12.65
CA TYR A 57 -2.96 -7.91 12.96
C TYR A 57 -3.11 -8.39 14.39
N TYR A 58 -3.91 -7.69 15.21
CA TYR A 58 -4.09 -8.03 16.61
C TYR A 58 -5.26 -8.99 16.80
N ALA A 59 -5.02 -10.04 17.59
CA ALA A 59 -6.03 -11.04 17.88
C ALA A 59 -7.23 -10.44 18.60
N THR A 60 -8.43 -10.76 18.12
CA THR A 60 -9.67 -10.49 18.85
C THR A 60 -9.74 -11.27 20.16
N LYS A 61 -10.70 -10.95 21.02
CA LYS A 61 -10.95 -11.76 22.22
C LYS A 61 -11.31 -13.20 21.84
N ALA A 62 -12.13 -13.38 20.79
CA ALA A 62 -12.54 -14.69 20.31
C ALA A 62 -11.35 -15.52 19.79
N ASP A 63 -10.42 -14.89 19.06
CA ASP A 63 -9.21 -15.58 18.59
C ASP A 63 -8.40 -16.12 19.76
N ARG A 64 -8.17 -15.27 20.81
CA ARG A 64 -7.40 -15.67 22.00
C ARG A 64 -8.08 -16.80 22.79
N GLU A 65 -9.41 -16.77 22.89
CA GLU A 65 -10.19 -17.80 23.57
C GLU A 65 -10.17 -19.13 22.80
N ASN A 66 -10.24 -19.09 21.47
CA ASN A 66 -10.28 -20.27 20.63
C ASN A 66 -8.92 -20.94 20.44
N THR A 67 -7.85 -20.16 20.37
CA THR A 67 -6.51 -20.72 20.12
C THR A 67 -5.72 -21.01 21.38
N GLY A 68 -6.17 -20.51 22.55
CA GLY A 68 -5.42 -20.59 23.81
C GLY A 68 -4.09 -19.83 23.77
N ALA A 69 -3.81 -19.12 22.68
CA ALA A 69 -2.59 -18.36 22.49
C ALA A 69 -2.70 -17.01 23.21
N GLY A 70 -1.82 -16.77 24.15
CA GLY A 70 -1.71 -15.49 24.85
C GLY A 70 -1.07 -14.39 24.02
N THR A 71 -1.02 -14.51 22.71
CA THR A 71 -0.38 -13.55 21.80
C THR A 71 -1.33 -12.42 21.44
N ALA A 72 -0.83 -11.17 21.54
CA ALA A 72 -1.58 -10.02 21.07
C ALA A 72 -1.62 -9.97 19.54
N ILE A 73 -0.54 -10.39 18.87
CA ILE A 73 -0.41 -10.41 17.41
C ILE A 73 -0.84 -11.78 16.87
N ASN A 74 -1.81 -11.79 15.97
CA ASN A 74 -2.36 -12.98 15.34
C ASN A 74 -1.72 -13.30 13.98
N GLY A 75 -1.20 -12.28 13.30
CA GLY A 75 -0.51 -12.43 12.04
C GLY A 75 0.21 -11.15 11.64
N SER A 76 1.08 -11.27 10.65
CA SER A 76 1.79 -10.14 10.06
C SER A 76 1.91 -10.35 8.55
N TYR A 77 1.83 -9.26 7.83
CA TYR A 77 2.10 -9.15 6.41
C TYR A 77 3.15 -8.05 6.21
N PHE A 78 4.00 -8.21 5.24
CA PHE A 78 4.91 -7.15 4.83
C PHE A 78 5.05 -7.11 3.32
N GLU A 79 5.36 -5.96 2.82
CA GLU A 79 5.66 -5.70 1.43
C GLU A 79 6.91 -4.82 1.35
N ILE A 80 7.77 -5.09 0.39
CA ILE A 80 8.90 -4.26 0.05
C ILE A 80 8.99 -4.11 -1.47
N GLU A 81 8.99 -2.86 -1.91
CA GLU A 81 9.05 -2.48 -3.31
C GLU A 81 10.34 -1.71 -3.60
N ARG A 82 10.90 -1.92 -4.77
CA ARG A 82 12.03 -1.15 -5.27
C ARG A 82 11.80 -0.72 -6.71
N ASN A 83 11.78 0.59 -6.92
CA ASN A 83 11.85 1.20 -8.23
C ASN A 83 13.31 1.52 -8.57
N LEU A 84 13.79 1.03 -9.73
CA LEU A 84 15.15 1.24 -10.23
C LEU A 84 15.08 2.10 -11.49
N ASN A 85 15.68 3.30 -11.43
CA ASN A 85 15.71 4.25 -12.51
C ASN A 85 17.16 4.64 -12.86
N PHE A 86 17.79 3.81 -13.70
CA PHE A 86 19.16 4.04 -14.16
C PHE A 86 19.27 5.10 -15.27
N TRP A 87 18.14 5.57 -15.82
CA TRP A 87 18.03 6.49 -16.95
C TRP A 87 17.30 7.78 -16.63
N LYS A 88 17.34 8.19 -15.37
CA LYS A 88 16.67 9.40 -14.86
C LYS A 88 17.04 10.69 -15.58
N ASP A 89 18.17 10.74 -16.30
CA ASP A 89 18.61 11.89 -17.09
C ASP A 89 18.17 11.79 -18.57
N SER A 90 17.27 10.88 -18.91
CA SER A 90 16.75 10.66 -20.25
C SER A 90 15.27 11.02 -20.38
N PRO A 91 14.68 10.98 -21.59
CA PRO A 91 13.24 11.16 -21.77
C PRO A 91 12.38 10.07 -21.11
N LEU A 92 12.97 9.01 -20.60
CA LEU A 92 12.32 7.93 -19.86
C LEU A 92 12.44 8.10 -18.33
N ALA A 93 12.73 9.30 -17.86
CA ALA A 93 12.96 9.58 -16.43
C ALA A 93 11.82 9.14 -15.52
N ASP A 94 10.58 9.17 -16.01
CA ASP A 94 9.40 8.79 -15.24
C ASP A 94 9.11 7.27 -15.24
N LEU A 95 9.88 6.50 -16.02
CA LEU A 95 9.76 5.05 -16.11
C LEU A 95 10.84 4.37 -15.27
N SER A 96 10.48 3.40 -14.46
CA SER A 96 11.42 2.59 -13.66
C SER A 96 11.18 1.09 -13.85
N LEU A 97 12.22 0.31 -13.62
CA LEU A 97 12.08 -1.12 -13.38
C LEU A 97 11.55 -1.29 -11.95
N HIS A 98 10.49 -2.07 -11.80
CA HIS A 98 9.88 -2.35 -10.50
C HIS A 98 10.15 -3.79 -10.08
N VAL A 99 10.55 -3.99 -8.84
CA VAL A 99 10.63 -5.29 -8.17
C VAL A 99 9.97 -5.19 -6.80
N GLU A 100 9.21 -6.23 -6.44
CA GLU A 100 8.42 -6.27 -5.23
C GLU A 100 8.51 -7.66 -4.61
N TYR A 101 8.47 -7.74 -3.30
CA TYR A 101 8.34 -8.98 -2.56
C TYR A 101 7.40 -8.80 -1.37
N ASP A 102 6.40 -9.67 -1.33
CA ASP A 102 5.41 -9.72 -0.26
C ASP A 102 5.60 -10.99 0.56
N GLY A 103 5.34 -10.90 1.83
CA GLY A 103 5.43 -12.06 2.71
C GLY A 103 4.45 -11.97 3.87
N ALA A 104 4.05 -13.15 4.35
CA ALA A 104 3.11 -13.27 5.45
C ALA A 104 3.49 -14.39 6.41
N THR A 105 3.13 -14.23 7.67
CA THR A 105 3.42 -15.22 8.73
C THR A 105 2.67 -16.54 8.55
N TRP A 106 1.65 -16.58 7.70
CA TRP A 106 0.94 -17.82 7.35
C TRP A 106 1.58 -18.60 6.19
N GLY A 107 2.82 -18.23 5.80
CA GLY A 107 3.63 -18.99 4.85
C GLY A 107 3.38 -18.65 3.38
N ALA A 108 2.66 -17.56 3.11
CA ALA A 108 2.44 -17.05 1.76
C ALA A 108 3.50 -16.01 1.39
N GLY A 109 3.86 -15.94 0.12
CA GLY A 109 4.69 -14.91 -0.45
C GLY A 109 4.41 -14.69 -1.93
N VAL A 110 4.74 -13.49 -2.43
CA VAL A 110 4.66 -13.13 -3.85
C VAL A 110 5.93 -12.40 -4.23
N ALA A 111 6.46 -12.68 -5.41
CA ALA A 111 7.57 -11.93 -6.00
C ALA A 111 7.11 -11.33 -7.32
N CYS A 112 7.23 -10.00 -7.45
CA CYS A 112 6.82 -9.28 -8.65
C CYS A 112 8.01 -8.64 -9.34
N VAL A 113 7.94 -8.58 -10.68
CA VAL A 113 8.89 -7.83 -11.50
C VAL A 113 8.16 -7.20 -12.69
N GLY A 114 8.42 -5.93 -12.94
CA GLY A 114 7.73 -5.20 -14.00
C GLY A 114 8.26 -3.81 -14.22
N VAL A 115 7.37 -2.94 -14.66
CA VAL A 115 7.67 -1.53 -14.91
C VAL A 115 6.67 -0.65 -14.15
N ASN A 116 7.17 0.47 -13.63
CA ASN A 116 6.38 1.50 -12.97
C ASN A 116 6.55 2.83 -13.71
N TYR A 117 5.45 3.55 -13.91
CA TYR A 117 5.41 4.89 -14.47
C TYR A 117 4.95 5.88 -13.40
N PHE A 118 5.78 6.87 -13.12
CA PHE A 118 5.55 7.91 -12.13
C PHE A 118 5.00 9.18 -12.77
N MET A 119 3.97 9.75 -12.17
CA MET A 119 3.36 11.01 -12.58
C MET A 119 3.21 11.92 -11.39
N HIS A 120 3.36 13.22 -11.58
CA HIS A 120 3.20 14.21 -10.52
C HIS A 120 2.74 15.57 -11.03
N SER A 121 2.13 16.37 -10.15
CA SER A 121 1.95 17.81 -10.39
C SER A 121 3.28 18.56 -10.27
N ASP A 122 3.36 19.77 -10.84
CA ASP A 122 4.59 20.57 -10.81
C ASP A 122 5.10 20.87 -9.38
N ASP A 123 4.20 20.92 -8.41
CA ASP A 123 4.48 21.14 -7.00
C ASP A 123 4.61 19.86 -6.16
N PHE A 124 4.52 18.67 -6.79
CA PHE A 124 4.53 17.34 -6.15
C PHE A 124 3.47 17.14 -5.07
N LYS A 125 2.45 17.97 -5.00
CA LYS A 125 1.32 17.74 -4.08
C LYS A 125 0.43 16.59 -4.52
N ASN A 126 0.40 16.32 -5.83
CA ASN A 126 -0.30 15.17 -6.40
C ASN A 126 0.73 14.26 -7.06
N ILE A 127 0.78 13.02 -6.62
CA ILE A 127 1.64 11.98 -7.16
C ILE A 127 0.80 10.75 -7.52
N TYR A 128 1.21 10.08 -8.59
CA TYR A 128 0.56 8.85 -9.05
C TYR A 128 1.61 7.88 -9.57
N ASN A 129 1.43 6.60 -9.28
CA ASN A 129 2.21 5.51 -9.88
C ASN A 129 1.27 4.54 -10.57
N VAL A 130 1.72 4.00 -11.67
CA VAL A 130 1.05 2.88 -12.36
C VAL A 130 2.10 1.84 -12.68
N ALA A 131 1.95 0.65 -12.13
CA ALA A 131 2.83 -0.48 -12.38
C ALA A 131 2.10 -1.63 -13.06
N VAL A 132 2.83 -2.33 -13.94
CA VAL A 132 2.39 -3.59 -14.55
C VAL A 132 3.52 -4.59 -14.36
N MET A 133 3.20 -5.73 -13.75
CA MET A 133 4.17 -6.69 -13.30
C MET A 133 3.77 -8.12 -13.66
N TYR A 134 4.77 -8.96 -13.85
CA TYR A 134 4.62 -10.39 -13.69
C TYR A 134 4.63 -10.69 -12.19
N ASP A 135 3.67 -11.48 -11.70
CA ASP A 135 3.62 -11.93 -10.33
C ASP A 135 3.85 -13.44 -10.22
N HIS A 136 4.58 -13.85 -9.18
CA HIS A 136 4.91 -15.24 -8.90
C HIS A 136 4.55 -15.57 -7.45
N HIS A 137 3.51 -16.39 -7.29
CA HIS A 137 3.08 -16.86 -5.98
C HIS A 137 4.03 -17.92 -5.41
N ILE A 138 4.45 -17.76 -4.15
CA ILE A 138 5.40 -18.63 -3.44
C ILE A 138 4.70 -19.23 -2.23
N GLY A 139 4.70 -20.57 -2.16
CA GLY A 139 4.15 -21.30 -1.01
C GLY A 139 2.64 -21.52 -1.05
N TYR A 140 1.89 -20.78 -1.82
CA TYR A 140 0.45 -20.99 -1.98
C TYR A 140 -0.05 -20.42 -3.31
N GLY A 141 -1.16 -20.99 -3.79
CA GLY A 141 -1.85 -20.51 -4.97
C GLY A 141 -1.09 -20.74 -6.28
N SER A 142 -1.76 -20.44 -7.33
CA SER A 142 -1.25 -20.34 -8.69
C SER A 142 -2.03 -19.28 -9.42
N ALA A 143 -1.48 -18.74 -10.50
CA ALA A 143 -2.16 -17.79 -11.36
C ALA A 143 -2.11 -18.29 -12.80
N SER A 144 -3.26 -18.57 -13.39
CA SER A 144 -3.38 -18.83 -14.84
C SER A 144 -3.05 -17.58 -15.67
N VAL A 145 -3.22 -16.39 -15.07
CA VAL A 145 -2.84 -15.09 -15.62
C VAL A 145 -1.93 -14.40 -14.60
N PRO A 146 -0.60 -14.67 -14.62
CA PRO A 146 0.34 -14.15 -13.62
C PRO A 146 0.74 -12.68 -13.89
N VAL A 147 -0.24 -11.79 -13.84
CA VAL A 147 -0.08 -10.35 -14.05
C VAL A 147 -0.71 -9.59 -12.90
N LYS A 148 0.06 -8.66 -12.30
CA LYS A 148 -0.40 -7.68 -11.32
C LYS A 148 -0.37 -6.29 -11.96
N PHE A 149 -1.44 -5.55 -11.76
CA PHE A 149 -1.54 -4.13 -12.03
C PHE A 149 -1.68 -3.40 -10.71
N THR A 150 -0.85 -2.39 -10.47
CA THR A 150 -0.90 -1.53 -9.30
C THR A 150 -1.08 -0.09 -9.72
N GLY A 151 -2.04 0.60 -9.09
CA GLY A 151 -2.22 2.04 -9.19
C GLY A 151 -2.11 2.67 -7.81
N VAL A 152 -1.23 3.66 -7.63
CA VAL A 152 -1.03 4.36 -6.36
C VAL A 152 -1.31 5.85 -6.54
N TRP A 153 -1.91 6.49 -5.56
CA TRP A 153 -2.12 7.94 -5.54
C TRP A 153 -1.81 8.56 -4.19
N GLY A 154 -1.31 9.79 -4.23
CA GLY A 154 -1.12 10.62 -3.05
C GLY A 154 -1.43 12.07 -3.40
N MET A 155 -2.45 12.64 -2.74
CA MET A 155 -2.92 14.00 -2.97
C MET A 155 -2.89 14.77 -1.64
N GLN A 156 -2.16 15.89 -1.61
CA GLN A 156 -2.02 16.73 -0.42
C GLN A 156 -2.86 17.99 -0.55
N ASP A 157 -3.30 18.53 0.59
CA ASP A 157 -4.08 19.76 0.70
C ASP A 157 -5.32 19.79 -0.21
N ILE A 158 -5.98 18.60 -0.30
CA ILE A 158 -7.17 18.46 -1.16
C ILE A 158 -8.26 19.46 -0.76
N PHE A 159 -9.00 19.93 -1.75
CA PHE A 159 -10.02 20.97 -1.59
C PHE A 159 -9.50 22.29 -0.99
N GLY A 160 -8.19 22.54 -1.03
CA GLY A 160 -7.55 23.71 -0.43
C GLY A 160 -7.48 23.66 1.10
N VAL A 161 -7.71 22.51 1.71
CA VAL A 161 -7.59 22.32 3.15
C VAL A 161 -6.19 21.84 3.48
N GLU A 162 -5.38 22.72 4.04
CA GLU A 162 -4.01 22.42 4.44
C GLU A 162 -3.96 21.26 5.43
N GLY A 163 -3.09 20.27 5.14
CA GLY A 163 -2.90 19.07 5.95
C GLY A 163 -3.99 18.00 5.76
N LEU A 164 -4.94 18.20 4.83
CA LEU A 164 -5.87 17.16 4.42
C LEU A 164 -5.25 16.39 3.24
N ARG A 165 -5.09 15.08 3.42
CA ARG A 165 -4.49 14.18 2.44
C ARG A 165 -5.46 13.09 2.04
N PHE A 166 -5.53 12.79 0.75
CA PHE A 166 -6.15 11.60 0.19
C PHE A 166 -5.07 10.76 -0.48
N SER A 167 -4.95 9.51 -0.10
CA SER A 167 -3.95 8.60 -0.64
C SER A 167 -4.50 7.18 -0.70
N GLY A 168 -3.77 6.28 -1.34
CA GLY A 168 -4.15 4.87 -1.38
C GLY A 168 -3.60 4.18 -2.61
N PHE A 169 -4.05 2.96 -2.78
CA PHE A 169 -3.69 2.12 -3.91
C PHE A 169 -4.87 1.29 -4.41
N ILE A 170 -4.70 0.73 -5.58
CA ILE A 170 -5.50 -0.34 -6.14
C ILE A 170 -4.59 -1.37 -6.77
N ASP A 171 -4.77 -2.63 -6.38
CA ASP A 171 -4.13 -3.79 -6.97
C ASP A 171 -5.16 -4.67 -7.66
N ILE A 172 -4.81 -5.14 -8.84
CA ILE A 172 -5.60 -6.07 -9.63
C ILE A 172 -4.66 -7.17 -10.11
N TRP A 173 -4.87 -8.40 -9.66
CA TRP A 173 -3.97 -9.50 -10.02
C TRP A 173 -4.69 -10.81 -10.31
N GLY A 174 -3.98 -11.69 -11.00
CA GLY A 174 -4.42 -13.05 -11.25
C GLY A 174 -4.12 -13.96 -10.08
N LEU A 175 -5.15 -14.65 -9.57
CA LEU A 175 -5.01 -15.71 -8.57
C LEU A 175 -6.12 -16.72 -8.77
N ASP A 176 -5.74 -17.95 -9.13
CA ASP A 176 -6.70 -19.04 -9.25
C ASP A 176 -7.18 -19.46 -7.86
N SER A 177 -8.42 -19.17 -7.56
CA SER A 177 -9.03 -19.38 -6.25
C SER A 177 -10.33 -20.13 -6.33
N GLN A 178 -10.60 -20.91 -5.28
CA GLN A 178 -11.87 -21.60 -5.08
C GLN A 178 -12.47 -21.18 -3.74
N PHE A 179 -13.73 -20.81 -3.75
CA PHE A 179 -14.47 -20.40 -2.55
C PHE A 179 -15.65 -21.33 -2.32
N ALA A 180 -15.97 -21.56 -1.05
CA ALA A 180 -17.14 -22.37 -0.70
C ALA A 180 -18.42 -21.77 -1.31
N ASN A 181 -19.20 -22.62 -1.95
CA ASN A 181 -20.53 -22.29 -2.44
C ASN A 181 -21.57 -22.87 -1.46
N PRO A 182 -22.25 -22.05 -0.65
CA PRO A 182 -23.21 -22.54 0.33
C PRO A 182 -24.45 -23.17 -0.30
N ASP A 183 -24.75 -22.84 -1.55
CA ASP A 183 -25.92 -23.36 -2.28
C ASP A 183 -25.61 -24.68 -3.01
N ASP A 184 -24.32 -24.96 -3.29
CA ASP A 184 -23.86 -26.16 -3.96
C ASP A 184 -22.45 -26.54 -3.52
N ILE A 185 -22.34 -27.40 -2.50
CA ILE A 185 -21.07 -27.83 -1.90
C ILE A 185 -20.16 -28.58 -2.91
N LEU A 186 -20.75 -29.18 -3.94
CA LEU A 186 -19.98 -29.94 -4.93
C LEU A 186 -19.37 -29.06 -6.02
N HIS A 187 -19.85 -27.81 -6.17
CA HIS A 187 -19.38 -26.87 -7.20
C HIS A 187 -18.99 -25.55 -6.54
N PRO A 188 -17.73 -25.40 -6.07
CA PRO A 188 -17.22 -24.17 -5.49
C PRO A 188 -17.26 -23.02 -6.52
N TYR A 189 -17.29 -21.79 -6.01
CA TYR A 189 -17.05 -20.63 -6.87
C TYR A 189 -15.59 -20.60 -7.28
N GLU A 190 -15.33 -20.56 -8.58
CA GLU A 190 -13.98 -20.45 -9.15
C GLU A 190 -13.76 -19.07 -9.73
N THR A 191 -12.58 -18.49 -9.49
CA THR A 191 -12.17 -17.20 -10.03
C THR A 191 -10.67 -17.19 -10.24
N ASN A 192 -10.22 -16.34 -11.18
CA ASN A 192 -8.82 -16.09 -11.44
C ASN A 192 -8.47 -14.60 -11.32
N LEU A 193 -9.35 -13.81 -10.71
CA LEU A 193 -9.18 -12.38 -10.53
C LEU A 193 -9.37 -12.00 -9.06
N THR A 194 -8.42 -11.24 -8.54
CA THR A 194 -8.49 -10.60 -7.21
C THR A 194 -8.28 -9.10 -7.36
N ILE A 195 -9.01 -8.32 -6.59
CA ILE A 195 -8.85 -6.86 -6.50
C ILE A 195 -8.77 -6.46 -5.04
N LEU A 196 -7.84 -5.55 -4.74
CA LEU A 196 -7.72 -4.89 -3.45
C LEU A 196 -7.50 -3.40 -3.67
N SER A 197 -8.18 -2.56 -2.92
CA SER A 197 -7.96 -1.11 -2.92
C SER A 197 -8.17 -0.55 -1.53
N GLU A 198 -7.27 0.32 -1.09
CA GLU A 198 -7.31 0.96 0.23
C GLU A 198 -7.21 2.49 0.09
N PRO A 199 -8.30 3.17 -0.32
CA PRO A 199 -8.37 4.62 -0.23
C PRO A 199 -8.31 5.08 1.23
N GLN A 200 -7.41 6.01 1.51
CA GLN A 200 -7.16 6.59 2.83
C GLN A 200 -7.42 8.10 2.81
N ILE A 201 -7.98 8.62 3.89
CA ILE A 201 -8.08 10.05 4.14
C ILE A 201 -7.44 10.38 5.50
N TRP A 202 -6.54 11.36 5.50
CA TRP A 202 -5.80 11.79 6.69
C TRP A 202 -5.87 13.29 6.87
N TYR A 203 -6.05 13.72 8.11
CA TYR A 203 -5.99 15.14 8.47
C TYR A 203 -4.96 15.35 9.58
N ASN A 204 -4.05 16.30 9.37
CA ASN A 204 -3.07 16.69 10.38
C ASN A 204 -3.74 17.52 11.48
N VAL A 205 -4.25 16.83 12.50
CA VAL A 205 -4.85 17.47 13.68
C VAL A 205 -3.79 18.07 14.60
N GLY A 206 -2.60 17.50 14.56
CA GLY A 206 -1.49 17.87 15.43
C GLY A 206 -1.04 19.31 15.24
N LYS A 207 -1.19 19.86 14.03
CA LYS A 207 -0.87 21.28 13.75
C LYS A 207 -1.65 22.27 14.63
N HIS A 208 -2.84 21.89 15.12
CA HIS A 208 -3.67 22.74 15.99
C HIS A 208 -3.24 22.70 17.45
N ILE A 209 -2.41 21.73 17.83
CA ILE A 209 -1.96 21.53 19.22
C ILE A 209 -0.43 21.52 19.34
N GLY A 210 0.31 21.92 18.28
CA GLY A 210 1.77 21.96 18.27
C GLY A 210 2.46 20.59 18.19
N VAL A 211 1.77 19.55 17.69
CA VAL A 211 2.26 18.19 17.51
C VAL A 211 2.11 17.80 16.04
N GLU A 212 2.90 18.40 15.16
CA GLU A 212 2.75 18.31 13.69
C GLU A 212 2.82 16.88 13.12
N ASN A 213 3.38 15.94 13.88
CA ASN A 213 3.50 14.53 13.50
C ASN A 213 2.16 13.77 13.53
N LEU A 214 1.16 14.28 14.29
CA LEU A 214 -0.08 13.55 14.57
C LEU A 214 -1.15 13.81 13.51
N ASN A 215 -1.61 12.74 12.89
CA ASN A 215 -2.73 12.73 11.97
C ASN A 215 -3.84 11.81 12.48
N VAL A 216 -5.08 12.13 12.15
CA VAL A 216 -6.24 11.25 12.33
C VAL A 216 -6.94 11.07 10.98
N GLY A 217 -7.56 9.93 10.82
CA GLY A 217 -8.21 9.59 9.56
C GLY A 217 -8.66 8.15 9.53
N GLY A 218 -8.50 7.53 8.40
CA GLY A 218 -8.83 6.12 8.21
C GLY A 218 -8.71 5.70 6.76
N GLU A 219 -9.03 4.46 6.55
CA GLU A 219 -9.07 3.83 5.24
C GLU A 219 -10.35 3.03 5.05
N VAL A 220 -10.60 2.66 3.82
CA VAL A 220 -11.64 1.68 3.49
C VAL A 220 -11.00 0.60 2.63
N GLU A 221 -10.86 -0.62 3.16
CA GLU A 221 -10.50 -1.75 2.32
C GLU A 221 -11.70 -2.13 1.45
N LEU A 222 -11.51 -2.03 0.15
CA LEU A 222 -12.46 -2.47 -0.87
C LEU A 222 -11.82 -3.65 -1.59
N SER A 223 -12.42 -4.82 -1.53
CA SER A 223 -11.83 -6.00 -2.13
C SER A 223 -12.83 -6.85 -2.90
N LEU A 224 -12.31 -7.62 -3.85
CA LEU A 224 -13.05 -8.62 -4.62
C LEU A 224 -12.27 -9.93 -4.61
N ASN A 225 -12.89 -11.02 -4.16
CA ASN A 225 -12.30 -12.35 -4.10
C ASN A 225 -10.96 -12.39 -3.31
N PHE A 226 -10.91 -11.69 -2.19
CA PHE A 226 -9.70 -11.50 -1.41
C PHE A 226 -9.82 -12.10 0.00
N ALA A 227 -8.67 -12.53 0.57
CA ALA A 227 -8.55 -13.03 1.95
C ALA A 227 -9.58 -14.12 2.32
N GLY A 228 -9.83 -15.05 1.38
CA GLY A 228 -10.77 -16.17 1.59
C GLY A 228 -12.25 -15.82 1.41
N ASN A 229 -12.58 -14.59 1.04
CA ASN A 229 -13.95 -14.14 0.79
C ASN A 229 -14.25 -14.10 -0.70
N HIS A 230 -15.34 -14.76 -1.11
CA HIS A 230 -15.88 -14.65 -2.47
C HIS A 230 -16.72 -13.38 -2.61
N GLY A 231 -16.55 -12.69 -3.74
CA GLY A 231 -17.31 -11.48 -4.05
C GLY A 231 -16.72 -10.21 -3.44
N PHE A 232 -17.52 -9.14 -3.45
CA PHE A 232 -17.10 -7.81 -3.01
C PHE A 232 -17.23 -7.67 -1.49
N MET A 233 -16.17 -7.08 -0.88
CA MET A 233 -16.13 -6.73 0.54
C MET A 233 -15.79 -5.25 0.70
N CYS A 234 -16.26 -4.66 1.80
CA CYS A 234 -16.00 -3.27 2.18
C CYS A 234 -15.77 -3.23 3.69
N ASN A 235 -14.54 -2.96 4.11
CA ASN A 235 -14.12 -2.94 5.51
C ASN A 235 -13.60 -1.53 5.87
N PRO A 236 -14.46 -0.66 6.42
CA PRO A 236 -14.04 0.67 6.84
C PRO A 236 -13.22 0.61 8.12
N CYS A 237 -12.14 1.40 8.17
CA CYS A 237 -11.24 1.53 9.30
C CYS A 237 -11.12 3.00 9.73
N ILE A 238 -11.02 3.22 11.04
CA ILE A 238 -10.61 4.51 11.61
C ILE A 238 -9.20 4.38 12.18
N GLY A 239 -8.40 5.43 12.08
CA GLY A 239 -7.02 5.33 12.52
C GLY A 239 -6.36 6.63 12.95
N THR A 240 -5.17 6.45 13.50
CA THR A 240 -4.21 7.51 13.79
C THR A 240 -2.90 7.19 13.07
N LYS A 241 -2.19 8.24 12.65
CA LYS A 241 -0.89 8.14 11.97
C LYS A 241 0.09 9.11 12.62
N TRP A 242 1.24 8.59 12.99
CA TRP A 242 2.38 9.36 13.46
C TRP A 242 3.46 9.36 12.38
N VAL A 243 3.83 10.53 11.87
CA VAL A 243 4.90 10.71 10.89
C VAL A 243 6.17 11.10 11.64
N PHE A 244 7.29 10.34 11.43
CA PHE A 244 8.57 10.58 12.11
C PHE A 244 9.41 11.66 11.45
#